data_b946da4f207be6f5633f036544e5ec56
#
_entry.id   b946da4f207be6f5633f036544e5ec56
#
_cell.length_a   1.000
_cell.length_b   1.000
_cell.length_c   1.000
_cell.angle_alpha   90.00
_cell.angle_beta   90.00
_cell.angle_gamma   90.00
#
_symmetry.space_group_name_H-M   'P 1'
#
loop_
_entity.id
_entity.type
_entity.pdbx_description
1 polymer ?
#
loop_
_entity_poly.entity_id
_entity_poly.type
_entity_poly.pdbx_seq_one_letter_code
_entity_poly.pdbx_strand_id
1 'polypeptide(L)'
;SQSIPAQDQEPGVPVKIRHFQFDYGATIVGVPEGAKLRVWVPVASDSPFQTVRLTELTLPAQGEFNRDQTFNNKILYFEDTKKGTGNIGFKLTYSVQRTEAKATGIDDKSDEKDLEVFLQPNRLVPLQGRPLELFSDYKKERLRDNSSLTDDPERVFYDFVQHHLAYDKTKPGYGNGDVNWACDSKTGNCTDFHSLFISIARANRYPAKFQIGFPLPTERGVGKIGGYHCWAQIYTAKNGWFPVDISEADKSPEKQNYFYGRLNENRVNFSTGRDINLEPRQKADPLNYFIYPHVEIDGKVYPKEKIRLLFGYRDLESK
;
A
#
# COMPACT_ATOMS: atom_id res chain seq x y z
N SER A 1 18.89 -31.09 -2.31
CA SER A 1 18.72 -29.66 -2.54
C SER A 1 17.92 -29.45 -3.82
N GLN A 2 16.61 -29.30 -3.69
CA GLN A 2 15.78 -28.87 -4.79
C GLN A 2 15.48 -27.39 -4.52
N SER A 3 16.11 -26.50 -5.30
CA SER A 3 15.68 -25.14 -5.48
C SER A 3 14.23 -25.18 -5.99
N ILE A 4 13.28 -24.68 -5.19
CA ILE A 4 11.92 -24.45 -5.66
C ILE A 4 12.03 -23.23 -6.58
N PRO A 5 11.81 -23.36 -7.89
CA PRO A 5 11.85 -22.23 -8.79
C PRO A 5 10.76 -21.24 -8.40
N ALA A 6 11.00 -19.92 -8.62
CA ALA A 6 9.93 -18.95 -8.72
C ALA A 6 8.87 -19.58 -9.64
N GLN A 7 7.64 -19.76 -9.12
CA GLN A 7 6.64 -20.59 -9.81
C GLN A 7 6.41 -20.02 -11.21
N ASP A 8 6.98 -20.70 -12.20
CA ASP A 8 6.53 -20.61 -13.58
C ASP A 8 5.02 -20.84 -13.56
N GLN A 9 4.29 -19.97 -14.25
CA GLN A 9 2.88 -20.23 -14.53
C GLN A 9 2.80 -21.64 -15.12
N GLU A 10 1.99 -22.50 -14.53
CA GLU A 10 1.59 -23.71 -15.25
C GLU A 10 1.09 -23.26 -16.62
N PRO A 11 1.64 -23.77 -17.72
CA PRO A 11 1.21 -23.37 -19.04
C PRO A 11 -0.29 -23.66 -19.18
N GLY A 12 -1.10 -22.61 -19.30
CA GLY A 12 -2.52 -22.73 -19.54
C GLY A 12 -3.49 -22.18 -18.48
N VAL A 13 -2.99 -21.69 -17.31
CA VAL A 13 -3.89 -21.00 -16.34
C VAL A 13 -4.11 -19.56 -16.77
N PRO A 14 -5.36 -19.16 -17.13
CA PRO A 14 -5.65 -17.79 -17.55
C PRO A 14 -5.36 -16.81 -16.41
N VAL A 15 -4.77 -15.67 -16.75
CA VAL A 15 -4.57 -14.54 -15.83
C VAL A 15 -5.93 -14.03 -15.38
N LYS A 16 -6.15 -13.91 -14.07
CA LYS A 16 -7.40 -13.41 -13.52
C LYS A 16 -7.49 -11.90 -13.69
N ILE A 17 -8.66 -11.45 -14.15
CA ILE A 17 -8.97 -10.04 -14.37
C ILE A 17 -10.29 -9.74 -13.66
N ARG A 18 -10.38 -8.57 -13.01
CA ARG A 18 -11.60 -8.05 -12.42
C ARG A 18 -11.87 -6.65 -12.95
N HIS A 19 -13.10 -6.43 -13.41
CA HIS A 19 -13.58 -5.13 -13.84
C HIS A 19 -14.66 -4.65 -12.88
N PHE A 20 -14.47 -3.48 -12.30
CA PHE A 20 -15.37 -2.94 -11.29
C PHE A 20 -15.36 -1.42 -11.25
N GLN A 21 -16.48 -0.87 -10.78
CA GLN A 21 -16.56 0.52 -10.34
C GLN A 21 -16.06 0.61 -8.91
N PHE A 22 -15.28 1.63 -8.59
CA PHE A 22 -14.86 1.96 -7.23
C PHE A 22 -15.26 3.40 -6.91
N ASP A 23 -15.93 3.57 -5.76
CA ASP A 23 -16.32 4.86 -5.24
C ASP A 23 -15.42 5.25 -4.07
N TYR A 24 -14.83 6.43 -4.17
CA TYR A 24 -14.04 7.07 -3.11
C TYR A 24 -14.73 8.36 -2.71
N GLY A 25 -15.29 8.43 -1.52
CA GLY A 25 -15.98 9.61 -1.03
C GLY A 25 -15.63 9.94 0.40
N ALA A 26 -15.84 11.20 0.77
CA ALA A 26 -15.76 11.64 2.15
C ALA A 26 -16.67 12.83 2.42
N THR A 27 -17.07 12.97 3.67
CA THR A 27 -17.77 14.14 4.20
C THR A 27 -16.97 14.70 5.37
N ILE A 28 -16.52 15.94 5.25
CA ILE A 28 -15.84 16.69 6.30
C ILE A 28 -16.91 17.36 7.14
N VAL A 29 -17.03 16.97 8.41
CA VAL A 29 -18.15 17.32 9.27
C VAL A 29 -17.81 18.49 10.15
N GLY A 30 -18.78 19.40 10.35
CA GLY A 30 -18.69 20.47 11.34
C GLY A 30 -17.63 21.53 11.00
N VAL A 31 -17.41 21.80 9.72
CA VAL A 31 -16.48 22.86 9.30
C VAL A 31 -17.01 24.23 9.72
N PRO A 32 -16.25 25.02 10.49
CA PRO A 32 -16.65 26.35 10.92
C PRO A 32 -16.91 27.31 9.76
N GLU A 33 -17.84 28.23 9.93
CA GLU A 33 -18.04 29.32 8.98
C GLU A 33 -16.76 30.18 8.83
N GLY A 34 -16.43 30.54 7.60
CA GLY A 34 -15.25 31.33 7.29
C GLY A 34 -13.93 30.58 7.34
N ALA A 35 -13.94 29.30 7.72
CA ALA A 35 -12.71 28.49 7.76
C ALA A 35 -12.13 28.30 6.35
N LYS A 36 -10.81 28.42 6.24
CA LYS A 36 -10.05 28.07 5.05
C LYS A 36 -9.73 26.58 5.05
N LEU A 37 -10.33 25.88 4.10
CA LEU A 37 -10.20 24.44 3.93
C LEU A 37 -9.22 24.13 2.80
N ARG A 38 -8.28 23.22 3.05
CA ARG A 38 -7.41 22.61 2.05
C ARG A 38 -7.53 21.11 2.11
N VAL A 39 -7.78 20.48 0.99
CA VAL A 39 -8.01 19.02 0.91
C VAL A 39 -7.15 18.40 -0.17
N TRP A 40 -6.44 17.34 0.18
CA TRP A 40 -5.69 16.48 -0.73
C TRP A 40 -6.30 15.08 -0.69
N VAL A 41 -6.57 14.54 -1.86
CA VAL A 41 -7.18 13.23 -2.03
C VAL A 41 -6.26 12.36 -2.88
N PRO A 42 -5.91 11.14 -2.41
CA PRO A 42 -5.15 10.23 -3.26
C PRO A 42 -6.00 9.80 -4.44
N VAL A 43 -5.38 9.73 -5.62
CA VAL A 43 -6.08 9.35 -6.87
C VAL A 43 -5.41 8.12 -7.46
N ALA A 44 -6.22 7.07 -7.68
CA ALA A 44 -5.75 5.87 -8.34
C ALA A 44 -5.24 6.19 -9.76
N SER A 45 -4.19 5.52 -10.17
CA SER A 45 -3.53 5.70 -11.47
C SER A 45 -3.23 4.36 -12.13
N ASP A 46 -2.96 4.40 -13.43
CA ASP A 46 -2.54 3.23 -14.18
C ASP A 46 -1.22 2.65 -13.65
N SER A 47 -1.09 1.36 -13.77
CA SER A 47 0.11 0.59 -13.51
C SER A 47 0.17 -0.62 -14.46
N PRO A 48 1.26 -1.41 -14.47
CA PRO A 48 1.31 -2.61 -15.32
C PRO A 48 0.15 -3.60 -15.10
N PHE A 49 -0.48 -3.57 -13.93
CA PHE A 49 -1.54 -4.51 -13.56
C PHE A 49 -2.89 -3.84 -13.27
N GLN A 50 -3.03 -2.57 -13.60
CA GLN A 50 -4.23 -1.79 -13.29
C GLN A 50 -4.44 -0.70 -14.33
N THR A 51 -5.62 -0.67 -14.92
CA THR A 51 -6.10 0.44 -15.75
C THR A 51 -7.22 1.13 -15.02
N VAL A 52 -7.11 2.45 -14.85
CA VAL A 52 -8.04 3.25 -14.07
C VAL A 52 -8.57 4.41 -14.91
N ARG A 53 -9.88 4.60 -14.90
CA ARG A 53 -10.52 5.77 -15.49
C ARG A 53 -11.44 6.44 -14.47
N LEU A 54 -11.21 7.71 -14.19
CA LEU A 54 -12.14 8.53 -13.42
C LEU A 54 -13.37 8.81 -14.28
N THR A 55 -14.53 8.31 -13.84
CA THR A 55 -15.79 8.43 -14.61
C THR A 55 -16.68 9.55 -14.09
N GLU A 56 -16.63 9.84 -12.79
CA GLU A 56 -17.40 10.91 -12.16
C GLU A 56 -16.55 11.61 -11.09
N LEU A 57 -16.74 12.91 -10.98
CA LEU A 57 -16.09 13.75 -10.00
C LEU A 57 -17.08 14.78 -9.45
N THR A 58 -17.34 14.75 -8.16
CA THR A 58 -18.13 15.76 -7.44
C THR A 58 -17.27 16.44 -6.42
N LEU A 59 -17.10 17.76 -6.55
CA LEU A 59 -16.31 18.61 -5.67
C LEU A 59 -17.12 19.83 -5.22
N PRO A 60 -16.86 20.36 -4.01
CA PRO A 60 -17.49 21.59 -3.52
C PRO A 60 -16.89 22.86 -4.16
N ALA A 61 -15.70 22.77 -4.73
CA ALA A 61 -14.93 23.83 -5.34
C ALA A 61 -14.14 23.32 -6.55
N GLN A 62 -13.50 24.21 -7.28
CA GLN A 62 -12.61 23.81 -8.37
C GLN A 62 -11.42 23.02 -7.84
N GLY A 63 -11.18 21.86 -8.41
CA GLY A 63 -10.03 21.02 -8.09
C GLY A 63 -8.96 21.07 -9.15
N GLU A 64 -7.75 20.67 -8.75
CA GLU A 64 -6.62 20.47 -9.64
C GLU A 64 -5.97 19.10 -9.36
N PHE A 65 -5.41 18.51 -10.41
CA PHE A 65 -4.65 17.27 -10.29
C PHE A 65 -3.16 17.57 -10.29
N ASN A 66 -2.48 17.12 -9.25
CA ASN A 66 -1.04 17.25 -9.08
C ASN A 66 -0.40 15.87 -8.91
N ARG A 67 0.94 15.85 -8.81
CA ARG A 67 1.71 14.67 -8.47
C ARG A 67 2.77 15.02 -7.43
N ASP A 68 2.98 14.15 -6.45
CA ASP A 68 4.12 14.32 -5.56
C ASP A 68 5.44 14.09 -6.31
N GLN A 69 6.49 14.78 -5.86
CA GLN A 69 7.77 14.81 -6.57
C GLN A 69 8.63 13.56 -6.33
N THR A 70 8.35 12.80 -5.27
CA THR A 70 9.18 11.65 -4.89
C THR A 70 8.70 10.35 -5.50
N PHE A 71 7.41 10.08 -5.40
CA PHE A 71 6.81 8.80 -5.82
C PHE A 71 5.90 8.93 -7.02
N ASN A 72 5.66 10.16 -7.50
CA ASN A 72 4.77 10.45 -8.63
C ASN A 72 3.30 10.04 -8.38
N ASN A 73 2.87 9.98 -7.13
CA ASN A 73 1.47 9.72 -6.78
C ASN A 73 0.56 10.83 -7.29
N LYS A 74 -0.55 10.46 -7.91
CA LYS A 74 -1.55 11.41 -8.37
C LYS A 74 -2.38 11.90 -7.19
N ILE A 75 -2.59 13.21 -7.13
CA ILE A 75 -3.26 13.91 -6.04
C ILE A 75 -4.35 14.80 -6.64
N LEU A 76 -5.55 14.74 -6.10
CA LEU A 76 -6.58 15.75 -6.31
C LEU A 76 -6.52 16.73 -5.15
N TYR A 77 -6.39 18.00 -5.48
CA TYR A 77 -6.35 19.10 -4.52
C TYR A 77 -7.46 20.09 -4.76
N PHE A 78 -8.09 20.57 -3.70
CA PHE A 78 -8.99 21.72 -3.77
C PHE A 78 -8.92 22.55 -2.50
N GLU A 79 -9.21 23.84 -2.64
CA GLU A 79 -9.38 24.79 -1.54
C GLU A 79 -10.82 25.29 -1.52
N ASP A 80 -11.35 25.53 -0.32
CA ASP A 80 -12.64 26.17 -0.17
C ASP A 80 -12.64 27.06 1.08
N THR A 81 -13.42 28.13 1.01
CA THR A 81 -13.74 28.92 2.18
C THR A 81 -15.21 28.67 2.53
N LYS A 82 -15.44 28.05 3.67
CA LYS A 82 -16.77 27.63 4.07
C LYS A 82 -17.72 28.82 4.26
N LYS A 83 -18.77 28.84 3.48
CA LYS A 83 -19.89 29.77 3.62
C LYS A 83 -20.95 29.12 4.50
N GLY A 84 -21.18 29.66 5.68
CA GLY A 84 -22.05 29.05 6.69
C GLY A 84 -21.38 27.84 7.38
N THR A 85 -22.05 27.32 8.43
CA THR A 85 -21.62 26.09 9.13
C THR A 85 -22.11 24.83 8.40
N GLY A 86 -21.44 23.70 8.58
CA GLY A 86 -21.94 22.42 8.14
C GLY A 86 -20.89 21.50 7.52
N ASN A 87 -21.36 20.65 6.64
CA ASN A 87 -20.58 19.57 6.06
C ASN A 87 -20.12 19.90 4.64
N ILE A 88 -18.94 19.41 4.28
CA ILE A 88 -18.38 19.52 2.94
C ILE A 88 -18.12 18.10 2.44
N GLY A 89 -18.77 17.71 1.33
CA GLY A 89 -18.63 16.38 0.73
C GLY A 89 -17.94 16.43 -0.62
N PHE A 90 -17.26 15.35 -0.97
CA PHE A 90 -16.72 15.10 -2.31
C PHE A 90 -16.78 13.62 -2.64
N LYS A 91 -16.75 13.30 -3.93
CA LYS A 91 -16.77 11.92 -4.40
C LYS A 91 -16.03 11.77 -5.73
N LEU A 92 -15.24 10.70 -5.84
CA LEU A 92 -14.64 10.23 -7.07
C LEU A 92 -15.18 8.83 -7.39
N THR A 93 -15.58 8.62 -8.62
CA THR A 93 -16.01 7.31 -9.12
C THR A 93 -15.08 6.87 -10.23
N TYR A 94 -14.60 5.64 -10.12
CA TYR A 94 -13.65 5.05 -11.05
C TYR A 94 -14.24 3.83 -11.74
N SER A 95 -13.86 3.61 -13.01
CA SER A 95 -13.86 2.29 -13.64
C SER A 95 -12.44 1.73 -13.54
N VAL A 96 -12.30 0.56 -12.95
CA VAL A 96 -11.02 -0.11 -12.71
C VAL A 96 -11.02 -1.48 -13.37
N GLN A 97 -9.99 -1.75 -14.17
CA GLN A 97 -9.68 -3.10 -14.62
C GLN A 97 -8.39 -3.52 -13.91
N ARG A 98 -8.49 -4.49 -13.02
CA ARG A 98 -7.36 -5.03 -12.26
C ARG A 98 -7.03 -6.43 -12.73
N THR A 99 -5.77 -6.61 -13.09
CA THR A 99 -5.19 -7.90 -13.45
C THR A 99 -4.41 -8.45 -12.26
N GLU A 100 -4.41 -9.76 -12.10
CA GLU A 100 -3.50 -10.44 -11.16
C GLU A 100 -2.06 -9.98 -11.42
N ALA A 101 -1.38 -9.48 -10.39
CA ALA A 101 -0.01 -9.00 -10.49
C ALA A 101 0.98 -10.14 -10.25
N LYS A 102 2.11 -10.08 -10.95
CA LYS A 102 3.23 -11.00 -10.83
C LYS A 102 4.55 -10.26 -10.93
N ALA A 103 5.66 -10.96 -10.76
CA ALA A 103 6.98 -10.39 -10.99
C ALA A 103 7.10 -9.82 -12.41
N THR A 104 7.74 -8.66 -12.55
CA THR A 104 7.90 -7.98 -13.85
C THR A 104 8.93 -8.67 -14.77
N GLY A 105 9.80 -9.50 -14.19
CA GLY A 105 10.79 -10.30 -14.93
C GLY A 105 12.12 -9.59 -15.13
N ILE A 106 13.05 -10.30 -15.71
CA ILE A 106 14.43 -9.84 -15.97
C ILE A 106 14.53 -8.71 -17.00
N ASP A 107 13.50 -8.53 -17.80
CA ASP A 107 13.41 -7.44 -18.80
C ASP A 107 12.91 -6.11 -18.22
N ASP A 108 12.67 -6.07 -16.90
CA ASP A 108 12.31 -4.83 -16.19
C ASP A 108 13.47 -3.82 -16.30
N LYS A 109 13.19 -2.71 -16.99
CA LYS A 109 14.15 -1.63 -17.24
C LYS A 109 13.97 -0.46 -16.28
N SER A 110 13.63 -0.74 -15.02
CA SER A 110 13.57 0.30 -13.99
C SER A 110 14.89 1.07 -13.93
N ASP A 111 14.82 2.39 -14.02
CA ASP A 111 16.00 3.25 -13.96
C ASP A 111 16.66 3.14 -12.58
N GLU A 112 17.98 3.11 -12.53
CA GLU A 112 18.75 3.09 -11.29
C GLU A 112 18.37 4.24 -10.35
N LYS A 113 18.08 5.42 -10.90
CA LYS A 113 17.57 6.58 -10.16
C LYS A 113 16.24 6.32 -9.49
N ASP A 114 15.31 5.63 -10.15
CA ASP A 114 14.01 5.28 -9.60
C ASP A 114 14.14 4.22 -8.52
N LEU A 115 15.10 3.32 -8.64
CA LEU A 115 15.39 2.30 -7.64
C LEU A 115 16.00 2.91 -6.37
N GLU A 116 16.83 3.96 -6.48
CA GLU A 116 17.49 4.59 -5.33
C GLU A 116 16.49 5.16 -4.31
N VAL A 117 15.35 5.69 -4.76
CA VAL A 117 14.27 6.18 -3.89
C VAL A 117 13.77 5.06 -2.95
N PHE A 118 13.75 3.83 -3.42
CA PHE A 118 13.27 2.67 -2.69
C PHE A 118 14.36 1.95 -1.86
N LEU A 119 15.54 2.54 -1.75
CA LEU A 119 16.61 2.12 -0.84
C LEU A 119 16.72 3.01 0.41
N GLN A 120 15.99 4.11 0.46
CA GLN A 120 16.09 5.09 1.54
C GLN A 120 15.31 4.65 2.80
N PRO A 121 15.78 5.01 4.00
CA PRO A 121 14.98 4.82 5.21
C PRO A 121 13.75 5.72 5.20
N ASN A 122 12.76 5.35 5.99
CA ASN A 122 11.64 6.23 6.34
C ASN A 122 11.63 6.44 7.87
N ARG A 123 10.92 7.46 8.32
CA ARG A 123 10.84 7.81 9.74
C ARG A 123 10.51 6.62 10.65
N LEU A 124 9.61 5.73 10.21
CA LEU A 124 9.20 4.54 10.95
C LEU A 124 9.77 3.23 10.37
N VAL A 125 10.62 3.32 9.34
CA VAL A 125 11.24 2.17 8.66
C VAL A 125 12.76 2.33 8.68
N PRO A 126 13.39 2.00 9.82
CA PRO A 126 14.86 2.10 9.97
C PRO A 126 15.56 0.99 9.17
N LEU A 127 16.81 1.28 8.77
CA LEU A 127 17.68 0.31 8.07
C LEU A 127 18.77 -0.27 8.98
N GLN A 128 18.65 -0.10 10.28
CA GLN A 128 19.60 -0.57 11.28
C GLN A 128 18.90 -0.84 12.62
N GLY A 129 19.63 -1.42 13.56
CA GLY A 129 19.16 -1.68 14.92
C GLY A 129 18.27 -2.93 15.02
N ARG A 130 17.24 -2.85 15.83
CA ARG A 130 16.38 -3.97 16.25
C ARG A 130 15.91 -4.92 15.13
N PRO A 131 15.38 -4.46 14.00
CA PRO A 131 14.95 -5.37 12.93
C PRO A 131 16.09 -6.21 12.37
N LEU A 132 17.29 -5.64 12.21
CA LEU A 132 18.46 -6.37 11.71
C LEU A 132 19.03 -7.37 12.72
N GLU A 133 18.99 -7.03 14.00
CA GLU A 133 19.38 -7.95 15.08
C GLU A 133 18.49 -9.20 15.06
N LEU A 134 17.17 -9.02 15.03
CA LEU A 134 16.21 -10.11 14.96
C LEU A 134 16.35 -10.93 13.68
N PHE A 135 16.58 -10.29 12.55
CA PHE A 135 16.83 -11.00 11.30
C PHE A 135 18.13 -11.81 11.33
N SER A 136 19.19 -11.26 11.94
CA SER A 136 20.44 -12.00 12.15
C SER A 136 20.24 -13.23 13.03
N ASP A 137 19.48 -13.11 14.11
CA ASP A 137 19.18 -14.22 15.02
C ASP A 137 18.33 -15.29 14.35
N TYR A 138 17.32 -14.89 13.57
CA TYR A 138 16.54 -15.81 12.74
C TYR A 138 17.40 -16.63 11.78
N LYS A 139 18.35 -15.98 11.08
CA LYS A 139 19.27 -16.71 10.18
C LYS A 139 20.14 -17.71 10.92
N LYS A 140 20.67 -17.35 12.09
CA LYS A 140 21.49 -18.24 12.92
C LYS A 140 20.68 -19.45 13.39
N GLU A 141 19.44 -19.25 13.82
CA GLU A 141 18.53 -20.31 14.25
C GLU A 141 18.27 -21.30 13.10
N ARG A 142 17.90 -20.80 11.91
CA ARG A 142 17.66 -21.63 10.73
C ARG A 142 18.88 -22.47 10.34
N LEU A 143 20.08 -21.91 10.44
CA LEU A 143 21.33 -22.63 10.15
C LEU A 143 21.62 -23.74 11.18
N ARG A 144 21.31 -23.51 12.47
CA ARG A 144 21.48 -24.55 13.52
C ARG A 144 20.56 -25.75 13.32
N ASP A 145 19.34 -25.49 12.87
CA ASP A 145 18.33 -26.53 12.63
C ASP A 145 18.53 -27.30 11.31
N ASN A 146 19.69 -27.14 10.66
CA ASN A 146 19.96 -27.68 9.31
C ASN A 146 18.89 -27.33 8.27
N SER A 147 18.09 -26.30 8.53
CA SER A 147 17.17 -25.74 7.56
C SER A 147 17.97 -24.91 6.60
N SER A 148 18.04 -25.33 5.33
CA SER A 148 18.72 -24.54 4.30
C SER A 148 17.96 -23.23 4.10
N LEU A 149 18.65 -22.11 4.29
CA LEU A 149 18.17 -20.83 3.74
C LEU A 149 18.28 -20.92 2.21
N THR A 150 17.23 -20.50 1.54
CA THR A 150 17.30 -20.32 0.09
C THR A 150 18.27 -19.17 -0.24
N ASP A 151 18.85 -19.20 -1.43
CA ASP A 151 19.68 -18.10 -1.93
C ASP A 151 18.82 -16.93 -2.49
N ASP A 152 17.50 -17.10 -2.58
CA ASP A 152 16.59 -16.07 -3.05
C ASP A 152 16.26 -15.08 -1.90
N PRO A 153 16.74 -13.83 -1.95
CA PRO A 153 16.56 -12.86 -0.88
C PRO A 153 15.09 -12.55 -0.60
N GLU A 154 14.26 -12.51 -1.64
CA GLU A 154 12.81 -12.28 -1.50
C GLU A 154 12.19 -13.32 -0.57
N ARG A 155 12.59 -14.58 -0.71
CA ARG A 155 12.06 -15.68 0.09
C ARG A 155 12.53 -15.61 1.53
N VAL A 156 13.81 -15.33 1.74
CA VAL A 156 14.38 -15.22 3.10
C VAL A 156 13.71 -14.11 3.90
N PHE A 157 13.48 -12.95 3.28
CA PHE A 157 12.82 -11.82 3.95
C PHE A 157 11.33 -12.09 4.19
N TYR A 158 10.66 -12.70 3.23
CA TYR A 158 9.26 -13.11 3.34
C TYR A 158 9.05 -14.10 4.50
N ASP A 159 9.84 -15.16 4.55
CA ASP A 159 9.78 -16.19 5.58
C ASP A 159 10.13 -15.63 6.97
N PHE A 160 11.09 -14.69 7.07
CA PHE A 160 11.41 -14.03 8.32
C PHE A 160 10.21 -13.25 8.88
N VAL A 161 9.54 -12.46 8.06
CA VAL A 161 8.38 -11.70 8.51
C VAL A 161 7.24 -12.62 8.96
N GLN A 162 6.97 -13.70 8.22
CA GLN A 162 5.99 -14.72 8.59
C GLN A 162 6.34 -15.44 9.90
N HIS A 163 7.62 -15.69 10.13
CA HIS A 163 8.10 -16.30 11.37
C HIS A 163 7.94 -15.36 12.57
N HIS A 164 8.19 -14.06 12.37
CA HIS A 164 8.28 -13.09 13.45
C HIS A 164 6.94 -12.46 13.84
N LEU A 165 6.03 -12.22 12.89
CA LEU A 165 4.77 -11.52 13.11
C LEU A 165 3.56 -12.43 12.96
N ALA A 166 2.57 -12.22 13.82
CA ALA A 166 1.22 -12.76 13.68
C ALA A 166 0.23 -11.62 13.39
N TYR A 167 -0.76 -11.88 12.52
CA TYR A 167 -1.77 -10.86 12.18
C TYR A 167 -2.72 -10.60 13.35
N ASP A 168 -2.66 -9.42 13.93
CA ASP A 168 -3.46 -9.00 15.07
C ASP A 168 -3.65 -7.47 15.06
N LYS A 169 -4.90 -7.04 15.25
CA LYS A 169 -5.31 -5.63 15.33
C LYS A 169 -5.74 -5.22 16.74
N THR A 170 -5.40 -5.97 17.76
CA THR A 170 -5.87 -5.70 19.13
C THR A 170 -4.89 -4.88 19.96
N LYS A 171 -3.60 -4.96 19.68
CA LYS A 171 -2.57 -4.23 20.43
C LYS A 171 -2.50 -2.77 20.00
N PRO A 172 -2.55 -1.80 20.95
CA PRO A 172 -2.37 -0.39 20.62
C PRO A 172 -1.05 -0.14 19.88
N GLY A 173 -1.10 0.65 18.80
CA GLY A 173 0.06 0.95 17.95
C GLY A 173 0.10 0.19 16.62
N TYR A 174 -0.75 -0.82 16.43
CA TYR A 174 -0.86 -1.51 15.15
C TYR A 174 -1.27 -0.54 14.01
N GLY A 175 -0.82 -0.83 12.81
CA GLY A 175 -1.23 -0.10 11.60
C GLY A 175 -0.43 1.17 11.31
N ASN A 176 0.47 1.58 12.20
CA ASN A 176 1.38 2.71 11.96
C ASN A 176 2.55 2.33 11.04
N GLY A 177 2.84 1.04 10.89
CA GLY A 177 4.03 0.59 10.18
C GLY A 177 5.31 1.06 10.86
N ASP A 178 5.31 1.14 12.18
CA ASP A 178 6.48 1.35 13.01
C ASP A 178 7.21 0.01 13.18
N VAL A 179 8.33 -0.13 12.51
CA VAL A 179 9.08 -1.38 12.48
C VAL A 179 9.58 -1.79 13.86
N ASN A 180 10.01 -0.85 14.68
CA ASN A 180 10.47 -1.16 16.04
C ASN A 180 9.31 -1.67 16.90
N TRP A 181 8.16 -1.03 16.82
CA TRP A 181 6.95 -1.49 17.50
C TRP A 181 6.54 -2.90 17.02
N ALA A 182 6.54 -3.17 15.73
CA ALA A 182 6.22 -4.48 15.18
C ALA A 182 7.19 -5.56 15.64
N CYS A 183 8.48 -5.25 15.67
CA CYS A 183 9.50 -6.16 16.19
C CYS A 183 9.25 -6.57 17.64
N ASP A 184 8.87 -5.63 18.50
CA ASP A 184 8.67 -5.87 19.93
C ASP A 184 7.31 -6.49 20.23
N SER A 185 6.26 -6.05 19.55
CA SER A 185 4.90 -6.59 19.72
C SER A 185 4.72 -7.99 19.14
N LYS A 186 5.51 -8.34 18.11
CA LYS A 186 5.43 -9.58 17.32
C LYS A 186 4.07 -9.78 16.64
N THR A 187 3.34 -8.68 16.46
CA THR A 187 2.02 -8.65 15.84
C THR A 187 1.84 -7.38 15.03
N GLY A 188 0.81 -7.33 14.21
CA GLY A 188 0.42 -6.14 13.48
C GLY A 188 -0.57 -6.43 12.37
N ASN A 189 -0.91 -5.40 11.60
CA ASN A 189 -1.71 -5.54 10.39
C ASN A 189 -0.81 -5.51 9.14
N CYS A 190 -1.42 -5.36 7.96
CA CYS A 190 -0.69 -5.33 6.68
C CYS A 190 0.41 -4.25 6.66
N THR A 191 0.18 -3.08 7.27
CA THR A 191 1.16 -2.00 7.30
C THR A 191 2.41 -2.41 8.08
N ASP A 192 2.25 -3.05 9.22
CA ASP A 192 3.34 -3.50 10.10
C ASP A 192 4.15 -4.63 9.44
N PHE A 193 3.47 -5.62 8.87
CA PHE A 193 4.08 -6.73 8.13
C PHE A 193 4.98 -6.22 7.01
N HIS A 194 4.43 -5.39 6.14
CA HIS A 194 5.17 -4.92 4.95
C HIS A 194 6.23 -3.88 5.28
N SER A 195 6.07 -3.11 6.38
CA SER A 195 7.12 -2.21 6.86
C SER A 195 8.34 -2.96 7.34
N LEU A 196 8.16 -4.05 8.08
CA LEU A 196 9.28 -4.92 8.51
C LEU A 196 9.97 -5.55 7.29
N PHE A 197 9.20 -6.07 6.33
CA PHE A 197 9.75 -6.62 5.10
C PHE A 197 10.61 -5.60 4.34
N ILE A 198 10.09 -4.38 4.18
CA ILE A 198 10.78 -3.29 3.47
C ILE A 198 12.05 -2.86 4.22
N SER A 199 12.00 -2.78 5.55
CA SER A 199 13.17 -2.46 6.38
C SER A 199 14.32 -3.46 6.14
N ILE A 200 14.03 -4.75 6.20
CA ILE A 200 15.03 -5.80 6.01
C ILE A 200 15.55 -5.81 4.55
N ALA A 201 14.65 -5.68 3.57
CA ALA A 201 15.06 -5.67 2.16
C ALA A 201 16.01 -4.50 1.87
N ARG A 202 15.63 -3.28 2.23
CA ARG A 202 16.46 -2.08 2.01
C ARG A 202 17.78 -2.11 2.77
N ALA A 203 17.78 -2.61 4.01
CA ALA A 203 18.99 -2.78 4.80
C ALA A 203 19.99 -3.75 4.16
N ASN A 204 19.50 -4.71 3.39
CA ASN A 204 20.29 -5.64 2.59
C ASN A 204 20.50 -5.16 1.13
N ARG A 205 20.26 -3.88 0.86
CA ARG A 205 20.50 -3.22 -0.43
C ARG A 205 19.60 -3.69 -1.57
N TYR A 206 18.40 -4.18 -1.25
CA TYR A 206 17.35 -4.47 -2.22
C TYR A 206 16.30 -3.36 -2.19
N PRO A 207 16.05 -2.68 -3.33
CA PRO A 207 14.98 -1.71 -3.41
C PRO A 207 13.64 -2.36 -3.06
N ALA A 208 12.87 -1.73 -2.21
CA ALA A 208 11.55 -2.22 -1.84
C ALA A 208 10.57 -1.07 -1.67
N LYS A 209 9.34 -1.22 -2.17
CA LYS A 209 8.32 -0.19 -2.15
C LYS A 209 7.07 -0.63 -1.41
N PHE A 210 6.49 0.30 -0.68
CA PHE A 210 5.21 0.18 -0.01
C PHE A 210 4.10 0.65 -0.96
N GLN A 211 3.05 -0.15 -1.12
CA GLN A 211 1.88 0.21 -1.88
C GLN A 211 0.63 0.04 -1.03
N ILE A 212 -0.31 0.97 -1.19
CA ILE A 212 -1.54 1.01 -0.41
C ILE A 212 -2.73 1.35 -1.29
N GLY A 213 -3.85 0.69 -1.01
CA GLY A 213 -5.10 0.84 -1.73
C GLY A 213 -6.25 0.21 -0.96
N PHE A 214 -7.16 -0.43 -1.66
CA PHE A 214 -8.33 -1.06 -1.06
C PHE A 214 -8.49 -2.50 -1.51
N PRO A 215 -8.89 -3.39 -0.59
CA PRO A 215 -9.25 -4.75 -0.93
C PRO A 215 -10.70 -4.79 -1.43
N LEU A 216 -11.01 -5.77 -2.29
CA LEU A 216 -12.38 -6.12 -2.64
C LEU A 216 -12.66 -7.54 -2.12
N PRO A 217 -13.89 -7.86 -1.69
CA PRO A 217 -14.27 -9.24 -1.40
C PRO A 217 -14.07 -10.13 -2.63
N THR A 218 -13.80 -11.41 -2.40
CA THR A 218 -13.65 -12.39 -3.48
C THR A 218 -14.95 -12.55 -4.27
N GLU A 219 -16.08 -12.52 -3.56
CA GLU A 219 -17.40 -12.59 -4.16
C GLU A 219 -17.67 -11.36 -5.02
N ARG A 220 -18.25 -11.60 -6.19
CA ARG A 220 -18.69 -10.53 -7.11
C ARG A 220 -19.97 -9.89 -6.59
N GLY A 221 -20.20 -8.62 -6.93
CA GLY A 221 -21.42 -7.92 -6.58
C GLY A 221 -21.22 -6.44 -6.32
N VAL A 222 -21.94 -5.95 -5.32
CA VAL A 222 -21.96 -4.55 -4.88
C VAL A 222 -21.79 -4.51 -3.36
N GLY A 223 -20.98 -3.59 -2.86
CA GLY A 223 -20.82 -3.47 -1.43
C GLY A 223 -19.99 -2.28 -0.99
N LYS A 224 -19.89 -2.14 0.32
CA LYS A 224 -19.02 -1.16 0.96
C LYS A 224 -17.66 -1.78 1.26
N ILE A 225 -16.63 -0.95 1.24
CA ILE A 225 -15.27 -1.31 1.66
C ILE A 225 -15.00 -0.63 3.00
N GLY A 226 -14.63 -1.44 4.00
CA GLY A 226 -14.48 -0.95 5.38
C GLY A 226 -13.15 -0.27 5.68
N GLY A 227 -12.12 -0.47 4.86
CA GLY A 227 -10.80 0.09 5.09
C GLY A 227 -9.79 -0.26 4.01
N TYR A 228 -8.59 0.23 4.20
CA TYR A 228 -7.48 0.03 3.26
C TYR A 228 -6.83 -1.36 3.38
N HIS A 229 -6.05 -1.69 2.36
CA HIS A 229 -5.09 -2.78 2.37
C HIS A 229 -3.78 -2.32 1.74
N CYS A 230 -2.67 -2.85 2.23
CA CYS A 230 -1.35 -2.57 1.69
C CYS A 230 -0.54 -3.84 1.42
N TRP A 231 0.48 -3.70 0.60
CA TRP A 231 1.40 -4.76 0.21
C TRP A 231 2.76 -4.17 -0.13
N ALA A 232 3.70 -5.01 -0.49
CA ALA A 232 5.03 -4.56 -0.86
C ALA A 232 5.51 -5.17 -2.18
N GLN A 233 6.54 -4.57 -2.75
CA GLN A 233 7.31 -5.16 -3.83
C GLN A 233 8.80 -4.99 -3.52
N ILE A 234 9.58 -5.99 -3.88
CA ILE A 234 11.06 -5.96 -3.82
C ILE A 234 11.62 -6.07 -5.24
N TYR A 235 12.69 -5.36 -5.51
CA TYR A 235 13.38 -5.43 -6.80
C TYR A 235 14.63 -6.30 -6.71
N THR A 236 14.72 -7.25 -7.61
CA THR A 236 15.93 -8.05 -7.83
C THR A 236 16.27 -8.12 -9.31
N ALA A 237 17.56 -8.27 -9.64
CA ALA A 237 17.97 -8.41 -11.04
C ALA A 237 17.36 -9.63 -11.73
N LYS A 238 17.04 -10.68 -10.97
CA LYS A 238 16.44 -11.93 -11.45
C LYS A 238 14.98 -11.79 -11.81
N ASN A 239 14.21 -11.07 -10.96
CA ASN A 239 12.75 -11.07 -11.01
C ASN A 239 12.14 -9.72 -11.39
N GLY A 240 12.96 -8.63 -11.48
CA GLY A 240 12.42 -7.28 -11.54
C GLY A 240 11.65 -6.93 -10.27
N TRP A 241 10.55 -6.21 -10.38
CA TRP A 241 9.66 -5.96 -9.25
C TRP A 241 8.86 -7.22 -8.90
N PHE A 242 9.09 -7.74 -7.72
CA PHE A 242 8.51 -8.98 -7.19
C PHE A 242 7.51 -8.64 -6.07
N PRO A 243 6.19 -8.84 -6.30
CA PRO A 243 5.18 -8.47 -5.33
C PRO A 243 5.03 -9.52 -4.22
N VAL A 244 4.69 -9.05 -3.02
CA VAL A 244 4.36 -9.90 -1.86
C VAL A 244 3.18 -9.33 -1.09
N ASP A 245 2.36 -10.22 -0.54
CA ASP A 245 1.30 -9.88 0.40
C ASP A 245 1.37 -10.82 1.62
N ILE A 246 2.27 -10.50 2.52
CA ILE A 246 2.65 -11.36 3.64
C ILE A 246 1.52 -11.48 4.66
N SER A 247 0.75 -10.40 4.86
CA SER A 247 -0.36 -10.40 5.80
C SER A 247 -1.55 -11.24 5.32
N GLU A 248 -1.84 -11.28 4.02
CA GLU A 248 -2.84 -12.18 3.47
C GLU A 248 -2.39 -13.64 3.55
N ALA A 249 -1.11 -13.90 3.33
CA ALA A 249 -0.51 -15.22 3.51
C ALA A 249 -0.61 -15.70 4.97
N ASP A 250 -0.41 -14.82 5.95
CA ASP A 250 -0.55 -15.17 7.38
C ASP A 250 -1.99 -15.49 7.75
N LYS A 251 -2.96 -14.74 7.22
CA LYS A 251 -4.39 -15.00 7.43
C LYS A 251 -4.90 -16.27 6.73
N SER A 252 -4.25 -16.69 5.66
CA SER A 252 -4.63 -17.84 4.82
C SER A 252 -3.40 -18.66 4.48
N PRO A 253 -2.94 -19.52 5.39
CA PRO A 253 -1.70 -20.30 5.21
C PRO A 253 -1.65 -21.14 3.93
N GLU A 254 -2.81 -21.60 3.44
CA GLU A 254 -2.94 -22.32 2.17
C GLU A 254 -2.58 -21.46 0.94
N LYS A 255 -2.59 -20.14 1.09
CA LYS A 255 -2.23 -19.16 0.04
C LYS A 255 -0.83 -18.59 0.21
N GLN A 256 -0.03 -19.10 1.13
CA GLN A 256 1.31 -18.61 1.42
C GLN A 256 2.19 -18.56 0.15
N ASN A 257 2.16 -19.60 -0.65
CA ASN A 257 2.92 -19.64 -1.90
C ASN A 257 2.32 -18.75 -2.99
N TYR A 258 1.00 -18.53 -2.96
CA TYR A 258 0.35 -17.63 -3.91
C TYR A 258 0.79 -16.18 -3.70
N PHE A 259 0.78 -15.69 -2.47
CA PHE A 259 1.15 -14.30 -2.14
C PHE A 259 2.66 -14.05 -2.08
N TYR A 260 3.45 -15.04 -2.39
CA TYR A 260 4.87 -14.92 -2.68
C TYR A 260 5.07 -14.78 -4.20
N GLY A 261 5.18 -13.56 -4.68
CA GLY A 261 5.36 -13.23 -6.09
C GLY A 261 4.08 -12.93 -6.87
N ARG A 262 2.91 -12.93 -6.21
CA ARG A 262 1.62 -12.61 -6.81
C ARG A 262 0.73 -11.77 -5.91
N LEU A 263 -0.12 -10.96 -6.55
CA LEU A 263 -1.23 -10.26 -5.91
C LEU A 263 -2.51 -10.55 -6.70
N ASN A 264 -3.60 -10.84 -5.99
CA ASN A 264 -4.87 -11.14 -6.64
C ASN A 264 -5.48 -9.88 -7.31
N GLU A 265 -6.44 -10.12 -8.16
CA GLU A 265 -7.22 -9.11 -8.86
C GLU A 265 -8.23 -8.36 -7.97
N ASN A 266 -8.39 -8.80 -6.73
CA ASN A 266 -9.37 -8.26 -5.77
C ASN A 266 -8.81 -7.09 -4.98
N ARG A 267 -8.31 -6.08 -5.67
CA ARG A 267 -7.73 -4.87 -5.07
C ARG A 267 -7.63 -3.72 -6.06
N VAL A 268 -7.49 -2.53 -5.55
CA VAL A 268 -7.12 -1.35 -6.33
C VAL A 268 -6.01 -0.60 -5.60
N ASN A 269 -4.95 -0.23 -6.32
CA ASN A 269 -3.84 0.55 -5.78
C ASN A 269 -4.11 2.05 -5.92
N PHE A 270 -3.80 2.81 -4.86
CA PHE A 270 -3.97 4.26 -4.84
C PHE A 270 -2.65 5.03 -4.76
N SER A 271 -1.74 4.60 -3.90
CA SER A 271 -0.46 5.30 -3.76
C SER A 271 0.70 4.39 -3.40
N THR A 272 1.91 4.94 -3.58
CA THR A 272 3.19 4.29 -3.30
C THR A 272 4.00 5.16 -2.37
N GLY A 273 4.73 4.54 -1.43
CA GLY A 273 5.72 5.20 -0.60
C GLY A 273 5.22 5.61 0.79
N ARG A 274 6.19 6.08 1.57
CA ARG A 274 6.03 6.54 2.95
C ARG A 274 6.69 7.92 3.08
N ASP A 275 6.35 8.66 4.14
CA ASP A 275 6.85 10.03 4.36
C ASP A 275 6.59 10.96 3.16
N ILE A 276 5.34 11.00 2.73
CA ILE A 276 4.92 11.66 1.49
C ILE A 276 4.71 13.15 1.69
N ASN A 277 5.39 13.93 0.87
CA ASN A 277 5.14 15.35 0.72
C ASN A 277 4.13 15.59 -0.39
N LEU A 278 3.00 16.20 -0.03
CA LEU A 278 1.92 16.47 -0.98
C LEU A 278 2.23 17.67 -1.87
N GLU A 279 1.51 17.77 -2.99
CA GLU A 279 1.58 18.90 -3.91
C GLU A 279 0.15 19.44 -4.17
N PRO A 280 -0.12 20.73 -3.86
CA PRO A 280 0.76 21.68 -3.17
C PRO A 280 1.12 21.22 -1.76
N ARG A 281 2.24 21.75 -1.23
CA ARG A 281 2.77 21.33 0.06
C ARG A 281 1.78 21.54 1.20
N GLN A 282 1.55 20.50 2.00
CA GLN A 282 0.81 20.57 3.26
C GLN A 282 1.61 21.32 4.34
N LYS A 283 0.92 21.81 5.36
CA LYS A 283 1.54 22.38 6.56
C LYS A 283 1.98 21.31 7.57
N ALA A 284 1.29 20.17 7.59
CA ALA A 284 1.65 19.02 8.40
C ALA A 284 3.01 18.44 8.00
N ASP A 285 3.55 17.60 8.87
CA ASP A 285 4.69 16.73 8.55
C ASP A 285 4.40 15.83 7.34
N PRO A 286 5.42 15.26 6.70
CA PRO A 286 5.23 14.26 5.65
C PRO A 286 4.29 13.15 6.09
N LEU A 287 3.35 12.78 5.22
CA LEU A 287 2.36 11.75 5.54
C LEU A 287 3.04 10.38 5.67
N ASN A 288 2.70 9.66 6.73
CA ASN A 288 3.20 8.30 6.93
C ASN A 288 2.86 7.38 5.74
N TYR A 289 1.63 7.46 5.26
CA TYR A 289 1.14 6.89 3.99
C TYR A 289 -0.07 7.68 3.51
N PHE A 290 -0.45 7.53 2.25
CA PHE A 290 -1.49 8.35 1.65
C PHE A 290 -2.60 7.49 1.04
N ILE A 291 -3.68 7.29 1.80
CA ILE A 291 -4.86 6.53 1.39
C ILE A 291 -6.15 7.26 1.75
N TYR A 292 -6.20 7.96 2.87
CA TYR A 292 -7.32 8.79 3.28
C TYR A 292 -7.11 10.26 2.88
N PRO A 293 -8.17 11.06 2.76
CA PRO A 293 -8.01 12.49 2.50
C PRO A 293 -7.19 13.14 3.61
N HIS A 294 -6.23 13.98 3.23
CA HIS A 294 -5.57 14.88 4.15
C HIS A 294 -6.29 16.23 4.15
N VAL A 295 -6.73 16.68 5.31
CA VAL A 295 -7.52 17.89 5.47
C VAL A 295 -6.83 18.84 6.43
N GLU A 296 -6.64 20.07 6.01
CA GLU A 296 -6.17 21.15 6.85
C GLU A 296 -7.20 22.29 6.88
N ILE A 297 -7.47 22.81 8.06
CA ILE A 297 -8.33 23.97 8.28
C ILE A 297 -7.51 25.03 8.99
N ASP A 298 -7.44 26.23 8.38
CA ASP A 298 -6.64 27.35 8.87
C ASP A 298 -5.18 26.96 9.17
N GLY A 299 -4.61 26.09 8.33
CA GLY A 299 -3.23 25.61 8.41
C GLY A 299 -2.97 24.51 9.46
N LYS A 300 -4.02 23.95 10.06
CA LYS A 300 -3.93 22.86 11.04
C LYS A 300 -4.63 21.60 10.54
N VAL A 301 -4.05 20.44 10.85
CA VAL A 301 -4.68 19.15 10.53
C VAL A 301 -6.05 19.04 11.18
N TYR A 302 -7.06 18.72 10.37
CA TYR A 302 -8.42 18.53 10.86
C TYR A 302 -8.58 17.12 11.46
N PRO A 303 -9.30 16.96 12.59
CA PRO A 303 -9.42 15.67 13.26
C PRO A 303 -10.00 14.57 12.36
N LYS A 304 -9.38 13.40 12.36
CA LYS A 304 -9.78 12.25 11.53
C LYS A 304 -11.22 11.80 11.80
N GLU A 305 -11.66 11.84 13.04
CA GLU A 305 -13.01 11.48 13.47
C GLU A 305 -14.11 12.40 12.93
N LYS A 306 -13.73 13.56 12.41
CA LYS A 306 -14.62 14.49 11.71
C LYS A 306 -14.63 14.31 10.18
N ILE A 307 -13.95 13.29 9.68
CA ILE A 307 -13.95 12.93 8.26
C ILE A 307 -14.66 11.60 8.12
N ARG A 308 -15.90 11.63 7.62
CA ARG A 308 -16.68 10.41 7.35
C ARG A 308 -16.30 9.87 5.98
N LEU A 309 -15.69 8.69 5.95
CA LEU A 309 -15.23 8.03 4.75
C LEU A 309 -16.34 7.15 4.16
N LEU A 310 -16.45 7.13 2.84
CA LEU A 310 -17.35 6.26 2.10
C LEU A 310 -16.58 5.63 0.93
N PHE A 311 -16.33 4.33 1.04
CA PHE A 311 -15.73 3.53 -0.02
C PHE A 311 -16.69 2.43 -0.42
N GLY A 312 -16.81 2.17 -1.72
CA GLY A 312 -17.68 1.14 -2.23
C GLY A 312 -17.21 0.60 -3.57
N TYR A 313 -17.76 -0.55 -3.93
CA TYR A 313 -17.50 -1.18 -5.22
C TYR A 313 -18.77 -1.73 -5.83
N ARG A 314 -18.73 -1.88 -7.13
CA ARG A 314 -19.72 -2.57 -7.95
C ARG A 314 -19.01 -3.29 -9.07
N ASP A 315 -19.12 -4.61 -9.13
CA ASP A 315 -18.61 -5.34 -10.28
C ASP A 315 -19.32 -4.92 -11.57
N LEU A 316 -18.54 -4.77 -12.62
CA LEU A 316 -19.03 -4.46 -13.97
C LEU A 316 -18.97 -5.73 -14.81
N GLU A 317 -19.99 -5.95 -15.62
CA GLU A 317 -20.00 -7.09 -16.55
C GLU A 317 -18.86 -6.96 -17.56
N SER A 318 -18.18 -8.05 -17.82
CA SER A 318 -17.22 -8.12 -18.92
C SER A 318 -18.00 -7.95 -20.24
N LYS A 319 -17.72 -6.88 -20.97
CA LYS A 319 -18.25 -6.68 -22.30
C LYS A 319 -17.59 -7.61 -23.30
#